data_a784d01e807be29fee0117cc78e5f8b9
#
_entry.id   a784d01e807be29fee0117cc78e5f8b9
#
_cell.length_a   1.000
_cell.length_b   1.000
_cell.length_c   1.000
_cell.angle_alpha   90.00
_cell.angle_beta   90.00
_cell.angle_gamma   90.00
#
_symmetry.space_group_name_H-M   'P 1'
#
loop_
_entity.id
_entity.type
_entity.pdbx_description
1 polymer ?
#
loop_
_entity_poly.entity_id
_entity_poly.type
_entity_poly.pdbx_seq_one_letter_code
_entity_poly.pdbx_strand_id
1 'polypeptide(L)'
;MSHWVMMQLDNGKYKDQSVVPVSAIAQTRLPHSILGNGGVLFNEGHFALYGLGWFLQEYCGRKLVQHTGGVNGFVTSVTLVPEDKLGIIVFTNTDQNLFYEALKWDIMDAYFGKPYRNYSNVYLNSYRSQAASEHKKDQGLKDSVAMHLKTGLPISAYEGNYFNDVYGNMSVVSESGELKMKFSHHPNMYAKLESLGGNRFYATFSDPEFNKAVFPFHVENGKVTSVTVKVADFVEYNPYEFTKK
;
A
#
# COMPACT_ATOMS: atom_id res chain seq x y z
N MET A 1 -18.72 -14.65 1.80
CA MET A 1 -17.34 -15.07 2.14
C MET A 1 -17.28 -16.40 2.86
N SER A 2 -18.06 -16.68 3.92
CA SER A 2 -17.98 -17.98 4.64
C SER A 2 -18.12 -19.21 3.72
N HIS A 3 -19.10 -19.22 2.82
CA HIS A 3 -19.26 -20.33 1.85
C HIS A 3 -18.04 -20.52 0.95
N TRP A 4 -17.40 -19.41 0.53
CA TRP A 4 -16.17 -19.47 -0.25
C TRP A 4 -15.00 -20.03 0.59
N VAL A 5 -14.87 -19.63 1.84
CA VAL A 5 -13.85 -20.19 2.76
C VAL A 5 -14.08 -21.68 3.00
N MET A 6 -15.34 -22.11 3.21
CA MET A 6 -15.68 -23.53 3.34
C MET A 6 -15.30 -24.31 2.07
N MET A 7 -15.61 -23.78 0.90
CA MET A 7 -15.20 -24.37 -0.38
C MET A 7 -13.68 -24.46 -0.50
N GLN A 8 -12.96 -23.42 -0.11
CA GLN A 8 -11.49 -23.42 -0.09
C GLN A 8 -10.94 -24.51 0.85
N LEU A 9 -11.50 -24.65 2.05
CA LEU A 9 -11.07 -25.65 3.05
C LEU A 9 -11.44 -27.09 2.65
N ASP A 10 -12.47 -27.26 1.83
CA ASP A 10 -12.90 -28.56 1.31
C ASP A 10 -12.37 -28.83 -0.12
N ASN A 11 -11.20 -28.24 -0.45
CA ASN A 11 -10.49 -28.47 -1.69
C ASN A 11 -11.36 -28.27 -2.95
N GLY A 12 -12.15 -27.24 -2.97
CA GLY A 12 -12.96 -26.85 -4.12
C GLY A 12 -14.39 -27.39 -4.11
N LYS A 13 -14.83 -28.05 -3.02
CA LYS A 13 -16.20 -28.53 -2.88
C LYS A 13 -17.04 -27.62 -1.96
N TYR A 14 -18.30 -27.51 -2.28
CA TYR A 14 -19.30 -26.89 -1.42
C TYR A 14 -20.61 -27.67 -1.47
N LYS A 15 -21.13 -28.11 -0.32
CA LYS A 15 -22.32 -28.97 -0.22
C LYS A 15 -22.24 -30.20 -1.14
N ASP A 16 -21.13 -30.92 -1.07
CA ASP A 16 -20.80 -32.12 -1.87
C ASP A 16 -20.69 -31.90 -3.38
N GLN A 17 -20.86 -30.68 -3.86
CA GLN A 17 -20.68 -30.32 -5.26
C GLN A 17 -19.27 -29.81 -5.53
N SER A 18 -18.63 -30.31 -6.59
CA SER A 18 -17.35 -29.74 -7.06
C SER A 18 -17.62 -28.40 -7.72
N VAL A 19 -17.13 -27.32 -7.10
CA VAL A 19 -17.24 -25.94 -7.59
C VAL A 19 -15.99 -25.52 -8.34
N VAL A 20 -14.83 -25.95 -7.82
CA VAL A 20 -13.51 -25.69 -8.40
C VAL A 20 -12.73 -27.00 -8.41
N PRO A 21 -11.98 -27.32 -9.49
CA PRO A 21 -11.14 -28.51 -9.51
C PRO A 21 -10.12 -28.53 -8.36
N VAL A 22 -9.95 -29.68 -7.71
CA VAL A 22 -8.98 -29.86 -6.61
C VAL A 22 -7.57 -29.45 -7.05
N SER A 23 -7.20 -29.78 -8.29
CA SER A 23 -5.89 -29.39 -8.85
C SER A 23 -5.69 -27.88 -8.93
N ALA A 24 -6.74 -27.12 -9.25
CA ALA A 24 -6.67 -25.66 -9.28
C ALA A 24 -6.44 -25.09 -7.87
N ILE A 25 -7.18 -25.57 -6.86
CA ILE A 25 -6.96 -25.20 -5.46
C ILE A 25 -5.52 -25.52 -5.03
N ALA A 26 -5.04 -26.73 -5.36
CA ALA A 26 -3.67 -27.14 -5.02
C ALA A 26 -2.62 -26.22 -5.65
N GLN A 27 -2.77 -25.89 -6.94
CA GLN A 27 -1.84 -25.01 -7.65
C GLN A 27 -1.77 -23.62 -7.02
N THR A 28 -2.88 -23.04 -6.57
CA THR A 28 -2.85 -21.71 -5.92
C THR A 28 -2.03 -21.68 -4.64
N ARG A 29 -1.84 -22.85 -3.99
CA ARG A 29 -1.16 -23.01 -2.69
C ARG A 29 0.25 -23.60 -2.81
N LEU A 30 0.77 -23.75 -4.02
CA LEU A 30 2.18 -24.07 -4.26
C LEU A 30 3.01 -22.79 -4.17
N PRO A 31 4.25 -22.86 -3.63
CA PRO A 31 5.18 -21.73 -3.67
C PRO A 31 5.59 -21.40 -5.10
N HIS A 32 5.38 -20.16 -5.50
CA HIS A 32 5.84 -19.60 -6.79
C HIS A 32 6.89 -18.52 -6.60
N SER A 33 6.90 -17.87 -5.42
CA SER A 33 7.90 -16.84 -5.07
C SER A 33 8.34 -16.99 -3.62
N ILE A 34 9.60 -16.65 -3.37
CA ILE A 34 10.18 -16.59 -2.02
C ILE A 34 10.18 -15.11 -1.61
N LEU A 35 9.53 -14.80 -0.49
CA LEU A 35 9.44 -13.44 0.03
C LEU A 35 10.51 -13.15 1.12
N GLY A 36 11.07 -14.18 1.72
CA GLY A 36 12.09 -14.08 2.77
C GLY A 36 11.83 -14.98 3.98
N ASN A 37 12.23 -14.52 5.16
CA ASN A 37 12.02 -15.22 6.42
C ASN A 37 10.57 -15.14 6.86
N GLY A 38 10.01 -16.24 7.34
CA GLY A 38 8.60 -16.37 7.71
C GLY A 38 8.23 -15.90 9.12
N GLY A 39 9.19 -15.40 9.91
CA GLY A 39 8.94 -14.97 11.28
C GLY A 39 8.05 -13.72 11.34
N VAL A 40 6.96 -13.80 12.09
CA VAL A 40 6.06 -12.67 12.37
C VAL A 40 5.91 -12.54 13.88
N LEU A 41 6.32 -11.41 14.45
CA LEU A 41 6.26 -11.13 15.88
C LEU A 41 6.75 -12.32 16.74
N PHE A 42 5.85 -12.99 17.43
CA PHE A 42 6.17 -14.11 18.34
C PHE A 42 6.25 -15.48 17.65
N ASN A 43 6.30 -15.52 16.33
CA ASN A 43 6.30 -16.74 15.54
C ASN A 43 7.62 -16.93 14.84
N GLU A 44 8.28 -18.05 15.13
CA GLU A 44 9.44 -18.52 14.40
C GLU A 44 8.94 -19.25 13.15
N GLY A 45 8.87 -18.55 12.03
CA GLY A 45 8.64 -19.15 10.72
C GLY A 45 9.94 -19.22 9.95
N HIS A 46 10.15 -20.28 9.19
CA HIS A 46 11.36 -20.43 8.39
C HIS A 46 11.26 -19.72 7.04
N PHE A 47 10.06 -19.67 6.46
CA PHE A 47 9.85 -19.14 5.11
C PHE A 47 8.56 -18.33 5.01
N ALA A 48 8.64 -17.19 4.33
CA ALA A 48 7.50 -16.48 3.77
C ALA A 48 7.51 -16.69 2.27
N LEU A 49 6.44 -17.29 1.74
CA LEU A 49 6.31 -17.69 0.35
C LEU A 49 5.02 -17.09 -0.24
N TYR A 50 4.96 -17.02 -1.56
CA TYR A 50 3.75 -16.60 -2.26
C TYR A 50 3.37 -17.62 -3.32
N GLY A 51 2.09 -18.00 -3.32
CA GLY A 51 1.47 -18.85 -4.30
C GLY A 51 0.79 -18.04 -5.41
N LEU A 52 -0.34 -18.50 -5.92
CA LEU A 52 -1.16 -17.73 -6.83
C LEU A 52 -2.29 -17.05 -6.05
N GLY A 53 -2.02 -15.80 -5.62
CA GLY A 53 -2.94 -15.00 -4.80
C GLY A 53 -2.97 -15.35 -3.32
N TRP A 54 -1.94 -16.05 -2.80
CA TRP A 54 -1.85 -16.43 -1.40
C TRP A 54 -0.45 -16.23 -0.84
N PHE A 55 -0.36 -15.56 0.32
CA PHE A 55 0.79 -15.69 1.20
C PHE A 55 0.77 -17.06 1.86
N LEU A 56 1.92 -17.73 1.89
CA LEU A 56 2.09 -19.03 2.49
C LEU A 56 3.12 -18.92 3.60
N GLN A 57 2.75 -19.35 4.79
CA GLN A 57 3.58 -19.33 5.98
C GLN A 57 3.36 -20.61 6.80
N GLU A 58 4.15 -20.76 7.84
CA GLU A 58 4.03 -21.82 8.83
C GLU A 58 3.67 -21.22 10.20
N TYR A 59 2.79 -21.89 10.90
CA TYR A 59 2.48 -21.59 12.30
C TYR A 59 2.08 -22.87 13.06
N CYS A 60 2.74 -23.15 14.20
CA CYS A 60 2.48 -24.34 15.01
C CYS A 60 2.53 -25.66 14.23
N GLY A 61 3.43 -25.78 13.25
CA GLY A 61 3.52 -26.94 12.38
C GLY A 61 2.36 -27.08 11.39
N ARG A 62 1.61 -26.02 11.15
CA ARG A 62 0.50 -25.95 10.18
C ARG A 62 0.82 -24.97 9.08
N LYS A 63 0.36 -25.28 7.88
CA LYS A 63 0.42 -24.36 6.75
C LYS A 63 -0.66 -23.29 6.87
N LEU A 64 -0.24 -22.04 6.86
CA LEU A 64 -1.14 -20.90 6.70
C LEU A 64 -1.23 -20.51 5.23
N VAL A 65 -2.45 -20.38 4.75
CA VAL A 65 -2.78 -19.88 3.41
C VAL A 65 -3.63 -18.62 3.62
N GLN A 66 -3.06 -17.45 3.38
CA GLN A 66 -3.69 -16.20 3.79
C GLN A 66 -3.51 -15.09 2.76
N HIS A 67 -4.41 -14.14 2.76
CA HIS A 67 -4.27 -12.89 2.03
C HIS A 67 -5.05 -11.78 2.71
N THR A 68 -4.61 -10.55 2.51
CA THR A 68 -5.31 -9.34 2.93
C THR A 68 -5.83 -8.60 1.71
N GLY A 69 -6.75 -7.68 1.91
CA GLY A 69 -7.24 -6.81 0.86
C GLY A 69 -7.63 -5.46 1.46
N GLY A 70 -7.43 -4.41 0.70
CA GLY A 70 -7.83 -3.06 1.07
C GLY A 70 -8.51 -2.36 -0.08
N VAL A 71 -9.56 -1.62 0.22
CA VAL A 71 -10.16 -0.58 -0.61
C VAL A 71 -10.44 0.59 0.32
N ASN A 72 -10.64 1.77 -0.23
CA ASN A 72 -10.89 2.96 0.58
C ASN A 72 -11.98 2.75 1.62
N GLY A 73 -11.63 2.96 2.89
CA GLY A 73 -12.53 2.75 4.03
C GLY A 73 -12.62 1.32 4.55
N PHE A 74 -11.95 0.33 3.93
CA PHE A 74 -12.06 -1.07 4.35
C PHE A 74 -10.74 -1.81 4.22
N VAL A 75 -10.39 -2.56 5.27
CA VAL A 75 -9.31 -3.55 5.23
C VAL A 75 -9.86 -4.91 5.65
N THR A 76 -9.48 -5.95 4.93
CA THR A 76 -9.97 -7.30 5.13
C THR A 76 -8.83 -8.31 5.19
N SER A 77 -9.05 -9.42 5.87
CA SER A 77 -8.10 -10.53 5.88
C SER A 77 -8.84 -11.87 5.83
N VAL A 78 -8.24 -12.82 5.15
CA VAL A 78 -8.65 -14.23 5.14
C VAL A 78 -7.43 -15.07 5.47
N THR A 79 -7.58 -15.98 6.42
CA THR A 79 -6.57 -16.96 6.80
C THR A 79 -7.20 -18.35 6.84
N LEU A 80 -6.56 -19.30 6.18
CA LEU A 80 -6.94 -20.70 6.16
C LEU A 80 -5.84 -21.54 6.81
N VAL A 81 -6.24 -22.50 7.62
CA VAL A 81 -5.41 -23.59 8.14
C VAL A 81 -6.01 -24.89 7.58
N PRO A 82 -5.60 -25.32 6.38
CA PRO A 82 -6.26 -26.44 5.68
C PRO A 82 -6.27 -27.76 6.45
N GLU A 83 -5.18 -28.07 7.18
CA GLU A 83 -5.04 -29.29 7.96
C GLU A 83 -6.09 -29.40 9.08
N ASP A 84 -6.46 -28.27 9.68
CA ASP A 84 -7.44 -28.21 10.76
C ASP A 84 -8.83 -27.78 10.28
N LYS A 85 -9.01 -27.59 8.98
CA LYS A 85 -10.24 -27.03 8.36
C LYS A 85 -10.70 -25.73 9.03
N LEU A 86 -9.75 -24.94 9.54
CA LEU A 86 -10.01 -23.64 10.17
C LEU A 86 -9.93 -22.55 9.13
N GLY A 87 -10.93 -21.67 9.11
CA GLY A 87 -10.91 -20.44 8.32
C GLY A 87 -11.26 -19.23 9.18
N ILE A 88 -10.44 -18.20 9.12
CA ILE A 88 -10.64 -16.94 9.84
C ILE A 88 -10.85 -15.83 8.81
N ILE A 89 -11.91 -15.06 8.98
CA ILE A 89 -12.23 -13.90 8.14
C ILE A 89 -12.39 -12.71 9.05
N VAL A 90 -11.63 -11.64 8.79
CA VAL A 90 -11.77 -10.38 9.51
C VAL A 90 -12.04 -9.27 8.50
N PHE A 91 -13.19 -8.59 8.67
CA PHE A 91 -13.57 -7.43 7.89
C PHE A 91 -13.61 -6.20 8.79
N THR A 92 -12.92 -5.14 8.39
CA THR A 92 -12.94 -3.86 9.09
C THR A 92 -13.46 -2.77 8.18
N ASN A 93 -14.17 -1.80 8.74
CA ASN A 93 -14.69 -0.62 8.05
C ASN A 93 -13.86 0.63 8.40
N THR A 94 -12.55 0.49 8.35
CA THR A 94 -11.58 1.57 8.56
C THR A 94 -10.33 1.33 7.74
N ASP A 95 -9.73 2.41 7.23
CA ASP A 95 -8.47 2.35 6.50
C ASP A 95 -7.28 2.09 7.41
N GLN A 96 -6.21 1.57 6.82
CA GLN A 96 -4.85 1.49 7.36
C GLN A 96 -4.80 1.08 8.84
N ASN A 97 -5.61 0.11 9.23
CA ASN A 97 -5.61 -0.42 10.58
C ASN A 97 -4.86 -1.76 10.63
N LEU A 98 -4.35 -2.11 11.80
CA LEU A 98 -3.73 -3.41 12.08
C LEU A 98 -4.58 -4.29 12.99
N PHE A 99 -5.83 -3.90 13.27
CA PHE A 99 -6.72 -4.66 14.13
C PHE A 99 -7.03 -6.05 13.57
N TYR A 100 -7.20 -6.16 12.25
CA TYR A 100 -7.44 -7.44 11.58
C TYR A 100 -6.29 -8.44 11.81
N GLU A 101 -5.04 -7.96 11.83
CA GLU A 101 -3.86 -8.80 12.14
C GLU A 101 -3.86 -9.21 13.62
N ALA A 102 -4.10 -8.27 14.53
CA ALA A 102 -4.16 -8.55 15.95
C ALA A 102 -5.20 -9.63 16.26
N LEU A 103 -6.42 -9.43 15.76
CA LEU A 103 -7.54 -10.35 15.99
C LEU A 103 -7.27 -11.75 15.38
N LYS A 104 -6.71 -11.80 14.19
CA LYS A 104 -6.30 -13.06 13.57
C LYS A 104 -5.34 -13.86 14.46
N TRP A 105 -4.29 -13.21 14.95
CA TRP A 105 -3.30 -13.89 15.80
C TRP A 105 -3.84 -14.26 17.18
N ASP A 106 -4.69 -13.43 17.79
CA ASP A 106 -5.35 -13.78 19.06
C ASP A 106 -6.25 -15.03 18.89
N ILE A 107 -6.99 -15.12 17.77
CA ILE A 107 -7.81 -16.31 17.45
C ILE A 107 -6.91 -17.53 17.20
N MET A 108 -5.82 -17.39 16.45
CA MET A 108 -4.88 -18.48 16.16
C MET A 108 -4.23 -19.01 17.43
N ASP A 109 -3.75 -18.11 18.29
CA ASP A 109 -3.14 -18.50 19.57
C ASP A 109 -4.13 -19.20 20.48
N ALA A 110 -5.34 -18.68 20.60
CA ALA A 110 -6.40 -19.34 21.39
C ALA A 110 -6.75 -20.74 20.84
N TYR A 111 -6.84 -20.88 19.51
CA TYR A 111 -7.14 -22.15 18.86
C TYR A 111 -6.04 -23.18 19.10
N PHE A 112 -4.76 -22.78 19.01
CA PHE A 112 -3.60 -23.67 19.21
C PHE A 112 -3.12 -23.77 20.68
N GLY A 113 -3.89 -23.23 21.62
CA GLY A 113 -3.55 -23.29 23.05
C GLY A 113 -2.26 -22.53 23.41
N LYS A 114 -1.95 -21.46 22.70
CA LYS A 114 -0.80 -20.61 22.98
C LYS A 114 -1.15 -19.56 24.05
N PRO A 115 -0.16 -19.05 24.78
CA PRO A 115 -0.40 -17.96 25.73
C PRO A 115 -0.95 -16.71 25.07
N TYR A 116 -1.83 -16.00 25.76
CA TYR A 116 -2.31 -14.69 25.33
C TYR A 116 -1.15 -13.69 25.25
N ARG A 117 -0.99 -13.03 24.10
CA ARG A 117 0.15 -12.14 23.80
C ARG A 117 -0.23 -10.68 23.60
N ASN A 118 -1.50 -10.37 23.76
CA ASN A 118 -2.04 -9.00 23.61
C ASN A 118 -1.60 -8.33 22.29
N TYR A 119 -1.81 -9.01 21.19
CA TYR A 119 -1.44 -8.50 19.86
C TYR A 119 -2.03 -7.13 19.57
N SER A 120 -3.24 -6.84 20.06
CA SER A 120 -3.88 -5.55 19.89
C SER A 120 -3.01 -4.40 20.43
N ASN A 121 -2.40 -4.56 21.60
CA ASN A 121 -1.53 -3.54 22.17
C ASN A 121 -0.21 -3.40 21.39
N VAL A 122 0.36 -4.53 20.97
CA VAL A 122 1.61 -4.53 20.18
C VAL A 122 1.42 -3.79 18.86
N TYR A 123 0.38 -4.16 18.09
CA TYR A 123 0.09 -3.52 16.80
C TYR A 123 -0.37 -2.07 16.95
N LEU A 124 -1.14 -1.75 17.99
CA LEU A 124 -1.55 -0.36 18.27
C LEU A 124 -0.35 0.54 18.55
N ASN A 125 0.63 0.07 19.32
CA ASN A 125 1.84 0.84 19.61
C ASN A 125 2.69 1.06 18.34
N SER A 126 2.82 0.03 17.50
CA SER A 126 3.49 0.14 16.20
C SER A 126 2.78 1.16 15.29
N TYR A 127 1.45 1.04 15.16
CA TYR A 127 0.64 1.97 14.38
C TYR A 127 0.79 3.43 14.87
N ARG A 128 0.69 3.66 16.18
CA ARG A 128 0.86 5.00 16.77
C ARG A 128 2.23 5.58 16.50
N SER A 129 3.28 4.77 16.62
CA SER A 129 4.64 5.20 16.35
C SER A 129 4.83 5.59 14.87
N GLN A 130 4.31 4.79 13.96
CA GLN A 130 4.34 5.08 12.52
C GLN A 130 3.56 6.36 12.20
N ALA A 131 2.32 6.48 12.67
CA ALA A 131 1.48 7.65 12.45
C ALA A 131 2.12 8.94 13.00
N ALA A 132 2.74 8.89 14.18
CA ALA A 132 3.46 10.01 14.74
C ALA A 132 4.68 10.41 13.89
N SER A 133 5.42 9.43 13.35
CA SER A 133 6.56 9.67 12.46
C SER A 133 6.12 10.32 11.14
N GLU A 134 5.04 9.83 10.54
CA GLU A 134 4.48 10.39 9.30
C GLU A 134 3.96 11.81 9.51
N HIS A 135 3.23 12.03 10.60
CA HIS A 135 2.77 13.37 10.97
C HIS A 135 3.94 14.36 11.16
N LYS A 136 5.02 13.93 11.83
CA LYS A 136 6.21 14.76 12.01
C LYS A 136 6.89 15.10 10.68
N LYS A 137 6.98 14.14 9.75
CA LYS A 137 7.52 14.38 8.39
C LYS A 137 6.66 15.39 7.62
N ASP A 138 5.34 15.18 7.61
CA ASP A 138 4.38 16.08 6.94
C ASP A 138 4.45 17.49 7.52
N GLN A 139 4.51 17.62 8.85
CA GLN A 139 4.65 18.93 9.52
C GLN A 139 5.96 19.62 9.13
N GLY A 140 7.09 18.90 9.11
CA GLY A 140 8.37 19.47 8.67
C GLY A 140 8.37 19.96 7.21
N LEU A 141 7.61 19.28 6.33
CA LEU A 141 7.42 19.76 4.94
C LEU A 141 6.57 21.03 4.91
N LYS A 142 5.48 21.10 5.68
CA LYS A 142 4.64 22.30 5.80
C LYS A 142 5.40 23.48 6.38
N ASP A 143 6.23 23.25 7.41
CA ASP A 143 7.08 24.28 7.98
C ASP A 143 8.08 24.81 6.95
N SER A 144 8.62 23.93 6.10
CA SER A 144 9.50 24.31 4.99
C SER A 144 8.77 25.14 3.92
N VAL A 145 7.52 24.79 3.59
CA VAL A 145 6.67 25.61 2.69
C VAL A 145 6.43 27.00 3.29
N ALA A 146 6.15 27.08 4.60
CA ALA A 146 5.91 28.33 5.30
C ALA A 146 7.12 29.27 5.33
N MET A 147 8.34 28.76 5.10
CA MET A 147 9.55 29.56 4.96
C MET A 147 9.61 30.34 3.63
N HIS A 148 8.70 30.08 2.68
CA HIS A 148 8.64 30.71 1.36
C HIS A 148 9.99 30.70 0.62
N LEU A 149 10.68 29.55 0.67
CA LEU A 149 12.00 29.40 0.06
C LEU A 149 11.90 29.57 -1.47
N LYS A 150 12.90 30.28 -2.02
CA LYS A 150 12.96 30.53 -3.46
C LYS A 150 13.18 29.25 -4.26
N THR A 151 12.47 29.13 -5.36
CA THR A 151 12.71 28.11 -6.37
C THR A 151 14.04 28.31 -7.07
N GLY A 152 14.66 27.24 -7.56
CA GLY A 152 15.94 27.30 -8.27
C GLY A 152 15.87 28.04 -9.61
N LEU A 153 14.69 28.04 -10.23
CA LEU A 153 14.35 28.76 -11.46
C LEU A 153 13.07 29.58 -11.26
N PRO A 154 12.75 30.55 -12.13
CA PRO A 154 11.43 31.19 -12.14
C PRO A 154 10.31 30.16 -12.28
N ILE A 155 9.18 30.40 -11.62
CA ILE A 155 8.03 29.46 -11.61
C ILE A 155 7.60 29.06 -13.01
N SER A 156 7.60 30.00 -13.97
CA SER A 156 7.29 29.73 -15.38
C SER A 156 8.23 28.68 -16.05
N ALA A 157 9.43 28.47 -15.51
CA ALA A 157 10.34 27.45 -16.04
C ALA A 157 9.85 26.02 -15.76
N TYR A 158 9.04 25.83 -14.73
CA TYR A 158 8.46 24.52 -14.36
C TYR A 158 7.14 24.24 -15.10
N GLU A 159 6.50 25.27 -15.66
CA GLU A 159 5.28 25.11 -16.44
C GLU A 159 5.56 24.43 -17.79
N GLY A 160 4.57 23.70 -18.28
CA GLY A 160 4.64 23.03 -19.57
C GLY A 160 4.03 21.65 -19.57
N ASN A 161 4.22 20.95 -20.68
CA ASN A 161 3.73 19.58 -20.85
C ASN A 161 4.88 18.59 -20.56
N TYR A 162 4.49 17.52 -19.91
CA TYR A 162 5.38 16.42 -19.52
C TYR A 162 4.77 15.11 -19.98
N PHE A 163 5.61 14.10 -20.17
CA PHE A 163 5.17 12.80 -20.68
C PHE A 163 5.92 11.66 -20.00
N ASN A 164 5.17 10.60 -19.75
CA ASN A 164 5.69 9.30 -19.32
C ASN A 164 5.05 8.20 -20.18
N ASP A 165 5.81 7.18 -20.56
CA ASP A 165 5.34 6.13 -21.47
C ASP A 165 4.19 5.28 -20.88
N VAL A 166 4.12 5.16 -19.55
CA VAL A 166 3.06 4.40 -18.85
C VAL A 166 1.83 5.27 -18.59
N TYR A 167 2.05 6.50 -18.09
CA TYR A 167 0.98 7.37 -17.59
C TYR A 167 0.56 8.47 -18.57
N GLY A 168 1.20 8.56 -19.73
CA GLY A 168 0.84 9.51 -20.77
C GLY A 168 1.19 10.95 -20.42
N ASN A 169 0.32 11.88 -20.82
CA ASN A 169 0.55 13.32 -20.72
C ASN A 169 0.16 13.87 -19.34
N MET A 170 0.97 14.82 -18.89
CA MET A 170 0.76 15.61 -17.69
C MET A 170 1.13 17.04 -17.98
N SER A 171 0.48 18.01 -17.37
CA SER A 171 0.79 19.44 -17.50
C SER A 171 1.02 20.08 -16.15
N VAL A 172 1.98 21.00 -16.11
CA VAL A 172 2.21 21.90 -14.97
C VAL A 172 1.80 23.30 -15.40
N VAL A 173 0.87 23.90 -14.67
CA VAL A 173 0.28 25.19 -15.01
C VAL A 173 0.12 26.07 -13.77
N SER A 174 0.22 27.39 -13.98
CA SER A 174 -0.13 28.38 -12.96
C SER A 174 -1.61 28.75 -13.08
N GLU A 175 -2.38 28.50 -12.03
CA GLU A 175 -3.81 28.85 -11.97
C GLU A 175 -4.11 29.58 -10.66
N SER A 176 -4.69 30.78 -10.75
CA SER A 176 -5.05 31.59 -9.58
C SER A 176 -3.89 31.85 -8.60
N GLY A 177 -2.66 31.94 -9.12
CA GLY A 177 -1.45 32.15 -8.31
C GLY A 177 -0.90 30.86 -7.69
N GLU A 178 -1.46 29.70 -7.97
CA GLU A 178 -0.98 28.40 -7.53
C GLU A 178 -0.40 27.61 -8.69
N LEU A 179 0.72 26.93 -8.44
CA LEU A 179 1.29 25.98 -9.41
C LEU A 179 0.59 24.62 -9.22
N LYS A 180 0.00 24.10 -10.29
CA LYS A 180 -0.76 22.84 -10.28
C LYS A 180 -0.24 21.89 -11.33
N MET A 181 -0.19 20.62 -10.97
CA MET A 181 0.10 19.50 -11.85
C MET A 181 -1.19 18.77 -12.18
N LYS A 182 -1.52 18.59 -13.46
CA LYS A 182 -2.75 17.97 -13.95
C LYS A 182 -2.43 16.75 -14.79
N PHE A 183 -3.23 15.71 -14.66
CA PHE A 183 -3.02 14.42 -15.31
C PHE A 183 -4.09 14.17 -16.38
N SER A 184 -3.68 13.81 -17.60
CA SER A 184 -4.61 13.65 -18.73
C SER A 184 -5.69 12.57 -18.52
N HIS A 185 -5.33 11.49 -17.80
CA HIS A 185 -6.26 10.39 -17.52
C HIS A 185 -7.09 10.58 -16.24
N HIS A 186 -6.85 11.68 -15.50
CA HIS A 186 -7.59 12.05 -14.29
C HIS A 186 -8.01 13.52 -14.35
N PRO A 187 -9.00 13.88 -15.22
CA PRO A 187 -9.30 15.27 -15.55
C PRO A 187 -9.77 16.13 -14.35
N ASN A 188 -10.31 15.50 -13.33
CA ASN A 188 -10.78 16.18 -12.11
C ASN A 188 -9.76 16.19 -10.99
N MET A 189 -8.58 15.56 -11.18
CA MET A 189 -7.52 15.48 -10.19
C MET A 189 -6.38 16.41 -10.56
N TYR A 190 -5.83 17.08 -9.55
CA TYR A 190 -4.60 17.85 -9.65
C TYR A 190 -3.76 17.68 -8.39
N ALA A 191 -2.48 17.96 -8.49
CA ALA A 191 -1.60 18.14 -7.33
C ALA A 191 -1.19 19.63 -7.24
N LYS A 192 -1.46 20.26 -6.09
CA LYS A 192 -0.94 21.59 -5.76
C LYS A 192 0.54 21.46 -5.45
N LEU A 193 1.38 22.32 -6.04
CA LEU A 193 2.83 22.33 -5.86
C LEU A 193 3.26 23.57 -5.06
N GLU A 194 3.87 23.36 -3.90
CA GLU A 194 4.36 24.41 -3.01
C GLU A 194 5.88 24.27 -2.85
N SER A 195 6.63 25.38 -3.01
CA SER A 195 8.09 25.33 -3.02
C SER A 195 8.68 24.87 -1.68
N LEU A 196 9.60 23.92 -1.74
CA LEU A 196 10.49 23.51 -0.66
C LEU A 196 11.90 24.11 -0.79
N GLY A 197 12.07 25.03 -1.73
CA GLY A 197 13.36 25.57 -2.11
C GLY A 197 14.07 24.77 -3.20
N GLY A 198 14.91 25.44 -4.00
CA GLY A 198 15.55 24.84 -5.16
C GLY A 198 14.54 24.33 -6.17
N ASN A 199 14.72 23.09 -6.62
CA ASN A 199 13.86 22.47 -7.63
C ASN A 199 12.93 21.39 -7.03
N ARG A 200 12.57 21.53 -5.76
CA ARG A 200 11.73 20.57 -5.04
C ARG A 200 10.42 21.21 -4.62
N PHE A 201 9.33 20.47 -4.79
CA PHE A 201 8.00 20.92 -4.43
C PHE A 201 7.30 19.90 -3.53
N TYR A 202 6.60 20.42 -2.53
CA TYR A 202 5.62 19.65 -1.76
C TYR A 202 4.34 19.61 -2.57
N ALA A 203 3.96 18.42 -2.99
CA ALA A 203 2.78 18.16 -3.78
C ALA A 203 1.65 17.65 -2.88
N THR A 204 0.49 18.29 -2.94
CA THR A 204 -0.73 17.85 -2.27
C THR A 204 -1.77 17.54 -3.34
N PHE A 205 -2.17 16.28 -3.45
CA PHE A 205 -3.22 15.88 -4.39
C PHE A 205 -4.60 16.36 -3.92
N SER A 206 -5.44 16.74 -4.88
CA SER A 206 -6.84 17.13 -4.64
C SER A 206 -7.70 15.95 -4.19
N ASP A 207 -7.30 14.74 -4.55
CA ASP A 207 -7.87 13.50 -4.07
C ASP A 207 -6.95 12.93 -2.96
N PRO A 208 -7.46 12.80 -1.72
CA PRO A 208 -6.69 12.30 -0.58
C PRO A 208 -6.11 10.90 -0.76
N GLU A 209 -6.68 10.07 -1.64
CA GLU A 209 -6.19 8.73 -1.93
C GLU A 209 -4.76 8.73 -2.44
N PHE A 210 -4.40 9.72 -3.26
CA PHE A 210 -3.06 9.88 -3.81
C PHE A 210 -2.07 10.50 -2.83
N ASN A 211 -2.58 11.01 -1.68
CA ASN A 211 -1.80 11.53 -0.57
C ASN A 211 -0.98 12.79 -0.93
N LYS A 212 0.19 12.91 -0.34
CA LYS A 212 1.15 14.00 -0.47
C LYS A 212 2.53 13.45 -0.69
N ALA A 213 3.36 14.15 -1.46
CA ALA A 213 4.70 13.71 -1.77
C ALA A 213 5.64 14.90 -2.06
N VAL A 214 6.93 14.62 -2.14
CA VAL A 214 7.91 15.59 -2.62
C VAL A 214 8.22 15.26 -4.09
N PHE A 215 8.02 16.24 -4.96
CA PHE A 215 8.33 16.13 -6.38
C PHE A 215 9.59 16.92 -6.69
N PRO A 216 10.73 16.23 -6.95
CA PRO A 216 11.94 16.86 -7.46
C PRO A 216 11.82 17.08 -8.98
N PHE A 217 12.06 18.30 -9.42
CA PHE A 217 12.27 18.63 -10.82
C PHE A 217 13.77 18.56 -11.14
N HIS A 218 14.11 17.92 -12.23
CA HIS A 218 15.46 17.79 -12.73
C HIS A 218 15.76 18.95 -13.66
N VAL A 219 16.93 19.54 -13.48
CA VAL A 219 17.37 20.74 -14.23
C VAL A 219 18.74 20.47 -14.85
N GLU A 220 18.83 20.66 -16.16
CA GLU A 220 20.09 20.57 -16.91
C GLU A 220 20.29 21.86 -17.72
N ASN A 221 21.51 22.40 -17.65
CA ASN A 221 21.85 23.62 -18.37
C ASN A 221 20.86 24.79 -18.16
N GLY A 222 20.34 24.92 -16.92
CA GLY A 222 19.39 25.98 -16.56
C GLY A 222 17.98 25.77 -17.08
N LYS A 223 17.62 24.58 -17.56
CA LYS A 223 16.28 24.24 -18.04
C LYS A 223 15.73 23.01 -17.32
N VAL A 224 14.46 23.02 -17.01
CA VAL A 224 13.76 21.85 -16.48
C VAL A 224 13.65 20.78 -17.56
N THR A 225 14.14 19.59 -17.30
CA THR A 225 14.11 18.43 -18.24
C THR A 225 13.05 17.40 -17.85
N SER A 226 12.82 17.19 -16.55
CA SER A 226 11.85 16.19 -16.08
C SER A 226 11.39 16.48 -14.65
N VAL A 227 10.44 15.71 -14.19
CA VAL A 227 9.99 15.65 -12.80
C VAL A 227 9.72 14.22 -12.38
N THR A 228 10.16 13.84 -11.18
CA THR A 228 9.81 12.55 -10.58
C THR A 228 8.51 12.70 -9.78
N VAL A 229 7.51 11.89 -10.13
CA VAL A 229 6.19 11.86 -9.49
C VAL A 229 6.05 10.56 -8.70
N LYS A 230 5.60 10.67 -7.47
CA LYS A 230 5.28 9.55 -6.58
C LYS A 230 3.92 9.81 -5.94
N VAL A 231 3.05 8.82 -5.98
CA VAL A 231 1.77 8.81 -5.26
C VAL A 231 1.85 7.89 -4.03
N ALA A 232 0.76 7.76 -3.27
CA ALA A 232 0.70 6.85 -2.14
C ALA A 232 1.07 5.42 -2.55
N ASP A 233 1.86 4.73 -1.74
CA ASP A 233 2.30 3.34 -2.01
C ASP A 233 1.12 2.37 -2.20
N PHE A 234 -0.02 2.68 -1.64
CA PHE A 234 -1.26 1.91 -1.84
C PHE A 234 -1.76 1.97 -3.28
N VAL A 235 -1.56 3.11 -3.97
CA VAL A 235 -2.00 3.31 -5.36
C VAL A 235 -0.93 2.81 -6.33
N GLU A 236 0.33 3.22 -6.12
CA GLU A 236 1.45 2.85 -6.98
C GLU A 236 2.77 2.87 -6.21
N TYR A 237 3.43 1.74 -6.20
CA TYR A 237 4.63 1.55 -5.39
C TYR A 237 5.86 2.29 -5.95
N ASN A 238 5.99 2.39 -7.27
CA ASN A 238 7.17 2.98 -7.92
C ASN A 238 7.00 4.48 -8.18
N PRO A 239 8.09 5.28 -8.09
CA PRO A 239 8.12 6.61 -8.66
C PRO A 239 8.27 6.55 -10.18
N TYR A 240 7.76 7.54 -10.89
CA TYR A 240 7.83 7.66 -12.34
C TYR A 240 8.40 9.01 -12.75
N GLU A 241 9.29 8.97 -13.74
CA GLU A 241 9.85 10.18 -14.32
C GLU A 241 9.00 10.63 -15.52
N PHE A 242 8.60 11.89 -15.51
CA PHE A 242 7.90 12.56 -16.60
C PHE A 242 8.86 13.55 -17.26
N THR A 243 9.20 13.31 -18.52
CA THR A 243 10.09 14.15 -19.32
C THR A 243 9.33 15.36 -19.86
N LYS A 244 9.92 16.55 -19.76
CA LYS A 244 9.37 17.79 -20.31
C LYS A 244 9.43 17.76 -21.83
N LYS A 245 8.33 18.13 -22.51
CA LYS A 245 8.21 18.24 -23.97
C LYS A 245 8.44 19.66 -24.47
#